data_ac0139bad0c7bef2c729a1dc87aded50
#
_entry.id   ac0139bad0c7bef2c729a1dc87aded50
#
_cell.length_a   1.000
_cell.length_b   1.000
_cell.length_c   1.000
_cell.angle_alpha   90.00
_cell.angle_beta   90.00
_cell.angle_gamma   90.00
#
_symmetry.space_group_name_H-M   'P 1'
#
loop_
_entity.id
_entity.type
_entity.pdbx_description
1 polymer ?
#
loop_
_entity_poly.entity_id
_entity_poly.type
_entity_poly.pdbx_seq_one_letter_code
_entity_poly.pdbx_strand_id
1 'polypeptide(L)'
;KRFIMIADGVIIAHAGVDDGVYSMGMSFLKLPEKLSFNGYMDADIIVVLATPDKTRHLPALYQLFDLLEDEGNISAMRRAQDAHEIARLIRKYI
;
A
#
# COMPACT_ATOMS: atom_id res chain seq x y z
N LYS A 1 6.03 2.91 13.84
CA LYS A 1 5.45 2.81 12.50
C LYS A 1 6.46 3.25 11.47
N ARG A 2 6.51 2.55 10.38
CA ARG A 2 7.43 2.84 9.30
C ARG A 2 6.67 3.22 8.05
N PHE A 3 7.13 4.27 7.41
CA PHE A 3 6.59 4.73 6.14
C PHE A 3 7.70 4.64 5.11
N ILE A 4 7.45 3.93 4.02
CA ILE A 4 8.43 3.75 2.95
C ILE A 4 7.81 4.24 1.65
N MET A 5 8.47 5.18 1.00
CA MET A 5 8.04 5.62 -0.32
C MET A 5 8.69 4.70 -1.35
N ILE A 6 7.88 3.98 -2.11
CA ILE A 6 8.37 3.00 -3.08
C ILE A 6 8.23 3.49 -4.53
N ALA A 7 7.45 4.52 -4.74
CA ALA A 7 7.28 5.16 -6.04
C ALA A 7 6.80 6.57 -5.80
N ASP A 8 6.80 7.39 -6.83
CA ASP A 8 6.35 8.78 -6.70
C ASP A 8 4.89 8.82 -6.28
N GLY A 9 4.66 9.36 -5.10
CA GLY A 9 3.31 9.49 -4.56
C GLY A 9 2.74 8.23 -3.91
N VAL A 10 3.54 7.16 -3.74
CA VAL A 10 3.07 5.90 -3.18
C VAL A 10 3.86 5.54 -1.93
N ILE A 11 3.16 5.41 -0.81
CA ILE A 11 3.75 5.07 0.49
C ILE A 11 3.20 3.75 0.99
N ILE A 12 4.08 2.91 1.55
CA ILE A 12 3.68 1.75 2.34
C ILE A 12 3.91 2.06 3.80
N ALA A 13 2.87 1.88 4.60
CA ALA A 13 2.96 1.93 6.06
C ALA A 13 2.86 0.52 6.61
N HIS A 14 3.77 0.13 7.49
CA HIS A 14 3.82 -1.22 8.04
C HIS A 14 3.58 -1.20 9.54
N ALA A 15 2.63 -2.00 10.00
CA ALA A 15 2.34 -2.21 11.42
C ALA A 15 2.61 -3.67 11.78
N GLY A 16 3.26 -3.90 12.90
CA GLY A 16 3.62 -5.22 13.38
C GLY A 16 2.97 -5.57 14.71
N VAL A 17 3.44 -6.68 15.30
CA VAL A 17 2.90 -7.17 16.55
C VAL A 17 3.05 -6.15 17.69
N ASP A 18 4.12 -5.37 17.65
CA ASP A 18 4.37 -4.33 18.67
C ASP A 18 3.36 -3.19 18.57
N ASP A 19 2.64 -3.08 17.46
CA ASP A 19 1.59 -2.08 17.26
C ASP A 19 0.20 -2.65 17.55
N GLY A 20 0.12 -3.84 18.14
CA GLY A 20 -1.14 -4.46 18.52
C GLY A 20 -1.83 -5.23 17.41
N VAL A 21 -1.08 -5.69 16.41
CA VAL A 21 -1.65 -6.43 15.29
C VAL A 21 -1.83 -7.90 15.69
N TYR A 22 -3.05 -8.43 15.55
CA TYR A 22 -3.38 -9.81 15.87
C TYR A 22 -3.60 -10.69 14.65
N SER A 23 -3.89 -10.09 13.52
CA SER A 23 -4.08 -10.83 12.26
C SER A 23 -3.56 -10.02 11.10
N MET A 24 -3.25 -10.70 10.00
CA MET A 24 -2.76 -10.03 8.80
C MET A 24 -3.89 -9.24 8.13
N GLY A 25 -3.57 -8.02 7.71
CA GLY A 25 -4.52 -7.19 6.98
C GLY A 25 -3.79 -6.22 6.08
N MET A 26 -4.50 -5.76 5.08
CA MET A 26 -3.97 -4.80 4.12
C MET A 26 -5.09 -3.84 3.73
N SER A 27 -4.79 -2.55 3.67
CA SER A 27 -5.75 -1.59 3.18
C SER A 27 -5.08 -0.62 2.22
N PHE A 28 -5.87 -0.11 1.29
CA PHE A 28 -5.43 0.85 0.28
C PHE A 28 -6.25 2.11 0.41
N LEU A 29 -5.56 3.24 0.45
CA LEU A 29 -6.21 4.55 0.48
C LEU A 29 -5.72 5.35 -0.71
N LYS A 30 -6.66 5.85 -1.50
CA LYS A 30 -6.39 6.74 -2.60
C LYS A 30 -6.93 8.12 -2.27
N LEU A 31 -6.11 9.14 -2.42
CA LEU A 31 -6.48 10.52 -2.16
C LEU A 31 -6.65 11.27 -3.48
N PRO A 32 -7.51 12.29 -3.54
CA PRO A 32 -7.70 13.05 -4.77
C PRO A 32 -6.48 13.86 -5.17
N GLU A 33 -5.62 14.20 -4.21
CA GLU A 33 -4.36 14.90 -4.47
C GLU A 33 -3.33 14.49 -3.43
N LYS A 34 -2.07 14.75 -3.73
CA LYS A 34 -0.99 14.36 -2.83
C LYS A 34 -1.03 15.19 -1.57
N LEU A 35 -0.85 14.51 -0.43
CA LEU A 35 -0.70 15.15 0.87
C LEU A 35 0.72 14.92 1.39
N SER A 36 1.22 15.89 2.15
CA SER A 36 2.55 15.80 2.73
C SER A 36 2.51 14.95 4.01
N PHE A 37 3.43 14.02 4.10
CA PHE A 37 3.63 13.19 5.29
C PHE A 37 5.02 13.46 5.85
N ASN A 38 5.09 13.75 7.14
CA ASN A 38 6.35 14.05 7.84
C ASN A 38 7.15 15.21 7.22
N GLY A 39 6.51 16.04 6.39
CA GLY A 39 7.16 17.19 5.80
C GLY A 39 8.05 16.92 4.59
N TYR A 40 8.30 15.66 4.22
CA TYR A 40 9.14 15.34 3.05
C TYR A 40 8.63 14.20 2.19
N MET A 41 7.52 13.62 2.50
CA MET A 41 6.91 12.60 1.65
C MET A 41 5.54 13.06 1.21
N ASP A 42 5.35 13.25 -0.09
CA ASP A 42 4.04 13.58 -0.65
C ASP A 42 3.46 12.34 -1.30
N ALA A 43 2.25 11.98 -0.91
CA ALA A 43 1.61 10.78 -1.42
C ALA A 43 0.12 10.96 -1.66
N ASP A 44 -0.38 10.26 -2.67
CA ASP A 44 -1.81 10.14 -2.96
C ASP A 44 -2.31 8.70 -2.88
N ILE A 45 -1.39 7.73 -2.80
CA ILE A 45 -1.73 6.33 -2.60
C ILE A 45 -0.98 5.84 -1.37
N ILE A 46 -1.73 5.30 -0.41
CA ILE A 46 -1.18 4.81 0.83
C ILE A 46 -1.64 3.38 1.02
N VAL A 47 -0.68 2.47 1.18
CA VAL A 47 -0.96 1.08 1.45
C VAL A 47 -0.54 0.79 2.88
N VAL A 48 -1.45 0.25 3.68
CA VAL A 48 -1.14 -0.17 5.05
C VAL A 48 -1.09 -1.69 5.09
N LEU A 49 0.05 -2.22 5.51
CA LEU A 49 0.23 -3.66 5.68
C LEU A 49 0.41 -3.94 7.16
N ALA A 50 -0.51 -4.70 7.73
CA ALA A 50 -0.48 -5.09 9.13
C ALA A 50 -0.18 -6.58 9.23
N THR A 51 0.83 -6.96 10.02
CA THR A 51 1.25 -8.35 10.15
C THR A 51 1.47 -8.72 11.61
N PRO A 52 1.02 -9.93 12.03
CA PRO A 52 1.20 -10.36 13.42
C PRO A 52 2.58 -10.95 13.70
N ASP A 53 3.36 -11.24 12.69
CA ASP A 53 4.71 -11.81 12.86
C ASP A 53 5.67 -11.25 11.83
N LYS A 54 6.94 -11.67 11.95
CA LYS A 54 8.01 -11.12 11.11
C LYS A 54 8.21 -11.83 9.78
N THR A 55 7.54 -12.95 9.57
CA THR A 55 7.80 -13.79 8.39
C THR A 55 6.62 -13.97 7.46
N ARG A 56 5.40 -14.06 8.00
CA ARG A 56 4.20 -14.28 7.17
C ARG A 56 3.94 -13.16 6.18
N HIS A 57 4.42 -11.97 6.48
CA HIS A 57 4.17 -10.82 5.61
C HIS A 57 5.01 -10.84 4.34
N LEU A 58 6.09 -11.64 4.29
CA LEU A 58 7.03 -11.60 3.17
C LEU A 58 6.39 -11.92 1.83
N PRO A 59 5.60 -13.00 1.68
CA PRO A 59 4.94 -13.25 0.39
C PRO A 59 3.99 -12.14 -0.01
N ALA A 60 3.20 -11.61 0.93
CA ALA A 60 2.28 -10.51 0.65
C ALA A 60 3.04 -9.24 0.27
N LEU A 61 4.15 -8.98 0.93
CA LEU A 61 4.98 -7.81 0.65
C LEU A 61 5.59 -7.89 -0.75
N TYR A 62 6.08 -9.07 -1.15
CA TYR A 62 6.63 -9.25 -2.49
C TYR A 62 5.56 -9.09 -3.56
N GLN A 63 4.38 -9.63 -3.34
CA GLN A 63 3.25 -9.45 -4.26
C GLN A 63 2.86 -7.98 -4.38
N LEU A 64 2.89 -7.27 -3.26
CA LEU A 64 2.59 -5.85 -3.23
C LEU A 64 3.63 -5.05 -4.00
N PHE A 65 4.92 -5.38 -3.85
CA PHE A 65 5.98 -4.74 -4.61
C PHE A 65 5.81 -4.98 -6.11
N ASP A 66 5.49 -6.20 -6.51
CA ASP A 66 5.24 -6.53 -7.93
C ASP A 66 4.10 -5.67 -8.50
N LEU A 67 3.04 -5.50 -7.74
CA LEU A 67 1.92 -4.65 -8.13
C LEU A 67 2.38 -3.20 -8.30
N LEU A 68 3.11 -2.68 -7.35
CA LEU A 68 3.42 -1.25 -7.28
C LEU A 68 4.67 -0.84 -8.05
N GLU A 69 5.49 -1.78 -8.52
CA GLU A 69 6.59 -1.47 -9.42
C GLU A 69 6.11 -1.05 -10.80
N ASP A 70 4.95 -1.52 -11.22
CA ASP A 70 4.43 -1.25 -12.56
C ASP A 70 3.72 0.10 -12.56
N GLU A 71 4.27 1.05 -13.29
CA GLU A 71 3.68 2.38 -13.41
C GLU A 71 2.28 2.35 -14.02
N GLY A 72 2.01 1.37 -14.88
CA GLY A 72 0.68 1.18 -15.43
C GLY A 72 -0.34 0.84 -14.37
N ASN A 73 0.05 0.04 -13.37
CA ASN A 73 -0.80 -0.27 -12.23
C ASN A 73 -1.09 0.96 -11.38
N ILE A 74 -0.05 1.74 -11.10
CA ILE A 74 -0.21 2.97 -10.32
C ILE A 74 -1.12 3.94 -11.05
N SER A 75 -0.93 4.12 -12.35
CA SER A 75 -1.79 4.98 -13.16
C SER A 75 -3.24 4.49 -13.15
N ALA A 76 -3.45 3.18 -13.24
CA ALA A 76 -4.79 2.60 -13.19
C ALA A 76 -5.45 2.85 -11.82
N MET A 77 -4.68 2.74 -10.73
CA MET A 77 -5.20 3.05 -9.40
C MET A 77 -5.60 4.52 -9.29
N ARG A 78 -4.82 5.42 -9.87
CA ARG A 78 -5.14 6.84 -9.84
C ARG A 78 -6.38 7.19 -10.66
N ARG A 79 -6.63 6.44 -11.73
CA ARG A 79 -7.82 6.63 -12.56
C ARG A 79 -9.05 5.91 -12.02
N ALA A 80 -8.89 5.00 -11.07
CA ALA A 80 -9.99 4.25 -10.51
C ALA A 80 -11.04 5.17 -9.88
N GLN A 81 -12.30 4.91 -10.16
CA GLN A 81 -13.39 5.73 -9.68
C GLN A 81 -14.00 5.20 -8.38
N ASP A 82 -13.74 3.94 -8.05
CA ASP A 82 -14.26 3.35 -6.83
C ASP A 82 -13.34 2.23 -6.33
N ALA A 83 -13.66 1.74 -5.13
CA ALA A 83 -12.88 0.70 -4.50
C ALA A 83 -12.92 -0.64 -5.25
N HIS A 84 -13.98 -0.91 -6.00
CA HIS A 84 -14.10 -2.16 -6.76
C HIS A 84 -13.07 -2.24 -7.87
N GLU A 85 -12.80 -1.12 -8.54
CA GLU A 85 -11.79 -1.10 -9.59
C GLU A 85 -10.40 -1.37 -9.04
N ILE A 86 -10.08 -0.79 -7.88
CA ILE A 86 -8.81 -1.02 -7.21
C ILE A 86 -8.71 -2.48 -6.76
N ALA A 87 -9.78 -3.02 -6.18
CA ALA A 87 -9.80 -4.41 -5.74
C ALA A 87 -9.58 -5.39 -6.89
N ARG A 88 -10.16 -5.14 -8.05
CA ARG A 88 -9.93 -6.00 -9.21
C ARG A 88 -8.48 -5.99 -9.67
N LEU A 89 -7.85 -4.83 -9.63
CA LEU A 89 -6.44 -4.72 -9.97
C LEU A 89 -5.56 -5.48 -8.99
N ILE A 90 -5.83 -5.32 -7.71
CA ILE A 90 -5.08 -5.98 -6.64
C ILE A 90 -5.20 -7.50 -6.73
N ARG A 91 -6.36 -8.03 -7.05
CA ARG A 91 -6.59 -9.47 -7.15
C ARG A 91 -5.76 -10.16 -8.21
N LYS A 92 -5.22 -9.44 -9.16
CA LYS A 92 -4.30 -10.01 -10.14
C LYS A 92 -2.96 -10.38 -9.54
N TYR A 93 -2.63 -9.84 -8.38
CA TYR A 93 -1.32 -10.01 -7.74
C TYR A 93 -1.43 -10.66 -6.37
N ILE A 94 -2.51 -10.45 -5.69
CA ILE A 94 -2.76 -10.90 -4.33
C ILE A 94 -4.14 -11.58 -4.28
#